data_c1965068b100542b7ccf92b20924b02b
#
_entry.id   c1965068b100542b7ccf92b20924b02b
#
_cell.length_a   1.000
_cell.length_b   1.000
_cell.length_c   1.000
_cell.angle_alpha   90.00
_cell.angle_beta   90.00
_cell.angle_gamma   90.00
#
_symmetry.space_group_name_H-M   'P 1'
#
loop_
_entity.id
_entity.type
_entity.pdbx_description
1 polymer ?
#
loop_
_entity_poly.entity_id
_entity_poly.type
_entity_poly.pdbx_seq_one_letter_code
_entity_poly.pdbx_strand_id
1 'polypeptide(L)'
;MPFLPNSLLNNNTFNFHDIDTFIPHVYFGMCFNYIPWSLSDYYTYLIDFLHHGESRLWYIIPPSEMTKVETLLKKELNTKEESTNSSNDKIPLLFSPKFFLDHKIKLQSVIQKKGEFLLIYPQSYYCYIDLGVSHYKTLYRH
;
A
#
# COMPACT_ATOMS: atom_id res chain seq x y z
N MET A 1 -9.49 -15.27 26.91
CA MET A 1 -10.13 -15.58 25.61
C MET A 1 -11.34 -14.66 25.51
N PRO A 2 -11.40 -13.72 24.58
CA PRO A 2 -12.61 -12.94 24.38
C PRO A 2 -13.62 -13.79 23.60
N PHE A 3 -14.82 -13.89 24.15
CA PHE A 3 -15.97 -14.57 23.56
C PHE A 3 -16.41 -13.80 22.30
N LEU A 4 -16.43 -14.47 21.15
CA LEU A 4 -17.13 -14.01 19.97
C LEU A 4 -18.64 -14.11 20.23
N PRO A 5 -19.44 -13.07 19.98
CA PRO A 5 -20.87 -13.14 20.13
C PRO A 5 -21.48 -14.10 19.09
N ASN A 6 -22.35 -15.02 19.56
CA ASN A 6 -23.04 -16.03 18.75
C ASN A 6 -23.93 -15.49 17.61
N SER A 7 -24.04 -14.18 17.47
CA SER A 7 -24.86 -13.55 16.42
C SER A 7 -24.25 -13.57 15.02
N LEU A 8 -23.00 -13.98 14.89
CA LEU A 8 -22.30 -14.06 13.58
C LEU A 8 -22.45 -15.44 12.90
N LEU A 9 -23.18 -16.38 13.52
CA LEU A 9 -23.34 -17.74 13.00
C LEU A 9 -24.60 -17.94 12.13
N ASN A 10 -25.35 -16.88 11.81
CA ASN A 10 -26.52 -16.99 10.95
C ASN A 10 -26.16 -16.76 9.47
N ASN A 11 -25.94 -17.87 8.76
CA ASN A 11 -26.28 -18.14 7.34
C ASN A 11 -25.87 -17.10 6.27
N ASN A 12 -24.76 -16.43 6.39
CA ASN A 12 -24.08 -15.87 5.24
C ASN A 12 -22.79 -16.66 5.04
N THR A 13 -22.66 -17.28 3.90
CA THR A 13 -21.41 -17.88 3.40
C THR A 13 -20.31 -16.83 3.50
N PHE A 14 -19.56 -16.85 4.61
CA PHE A 14 -18.30 -16.12 4.71
C PHE A 14 -17.38 -16.69 3.62
N ASN A 15 -17.17 -15.93 2.58
CA ASN A 15 -16.15 -16.25 1.61
C ASN A 15 -14.80 -16.22 2.34
N PHE A 16 -14.06 -17.31 2.26
CA PHE A 16 -12.71 -17.43 2.85
C PHE A 16 -11.76 -16.30 2.39
N HIS A 17 -12.06 -15.64 1.28
CA HIS A 17 -11.35 -14.45 0.81
C HIS A 17 -11.43 -13.25 1.76
N ASP A 18 -12.48 -13.13 2.57
CA ASP A 18 -12.64 -12.00 3.49
C ASP A 18 -11.82 -12.20 4.78
N ILE A 19 -11.45 -13.44 5.11
CA ILE A 19 -10.67 -13.76 6.32
C ILE A 19 -9.22 -13.33 6.17
N ASP A 20 -8.63 -13.46 4.98
CA ASP A 20 -7.23 -13.11 4.72
C ASP A 20 -6.94 -11.62 4.93
N THR A 21 -7.96 -10.76 4.81
CA THR A 21 -7.85 -9.32 5.00
C THR A 21 -7.58 -8.93 6.47
N PHE A 22 -7.96 -9.79 7.41
CA PHE A 22 -7.81 -9.55 8.86
C PHE A 22 -6.62 -10.25 9.49
N ILE A 23 -5.90 -11.07 8.75
CA ILE A 23 -4.73 -11.79 9.25
C ILE A 23 -3.49 -10.93 9.00
N PRO A 24 -2.71 -10.61 10.06
CA PRO A 24 -1.45 -9.91 9.87
C PRO A 24 -0.47 -10.76 9.07
N HIS A 25 -0.02 -10.24 7.95
CA HIS A 25 1.03 -10.86 7.15
C HIS A 25 2.40 -10.46 7.68
N VAL A 26 3.30 -11.44 7.79
CA VAL A 26 4.68 -11.24 8.21
C VAL A 26 5.57 -11.19 6.98
N TYR A 27 6.42 -10.18 6.94
CA TYR A 27 7.33 -9.95 5.83
C TYR A 27 8.77 -9.78 6.32
N PHE A 28 9.69 -10.13 5.45
CA PHE A 28 11.12 -9.86 5.61
C PHE A 28 11.56 -8.97 4.45
N GLY A 29 12.12 -7.82 4.78
CA GLY A 29 12.70 -6.88 3.82
C GLY A 29 14.21 -7.04 3.74
N MET A 30 14.76 -6.72 2.59
CA MET A 30 16.20 -6.61 2.37
C MET A 30 16.55 -5.19 1.93
N CYS A 31 17.82 -4.82 2.11
CA CYS A 31 18.29 -3.51 1.69
C CYS A 31 17.93 -3.20 0.23
N PHE A 32 17.35 -2.02 0.01
CA PHE A 32 16.84 -1.54 -1.27
C PHE A 32 15.69 -2.36 -1.88
N ASN A 33 15.06 -3.24 -1.11
CA ASN A 33 13.77 -3.79 -1.53
C ASN A 33 12.77 -2.65 -1.68
N TYR A 34 12.17 -2.54 -2.86
CA TYR A 34 11.25 -1.48 -3.22
C TYR A 34 9.86 -2.05 -3.52
N ILE A 35 8.86 -1.53 -2.84
CA ILE A 35 7.47 -1.79 -3.18
C ILE A 35 6.95 -0.63 -4.03
N PRO A 36 6.46 -0.92 -5.25
CA PRO A 36 5.96 0.10 -6.17
C PRO A 36 4.72 0.81 -5.59
N TRP A 37 4.36 1.94 -6.21
CA TRP A 37 3.15 2.66 -5.84
C TRP A 37 1.94 1.75 -5.86
N SER A 38 1.31 1.63 -4.73
CA SER A 38 0.18 0.75 -4.47
C SER A 38 -0.94 1.53 -3.80
N LEU A 39 -2.16 1.11 -4.04
CA LEU A 39 -3.35 1.56 -3.31
C LEU A 39 -3.80 0.40 -2.42
N SER A 40 -4.23 0.69 -1.20
CA SER A 40 -4.84 -0.33 -0.35
C SER A 40 -6.06 -0.93 -1.06
N ASP A 41 -6.10 -2.26 -1.16
CA ASP A 41 -7.27 -2.96 -1.67
C ASP A 41 -8.47 -2.68 -0.75
N TYR A 42 -9.68 -2.66 -1.32
CA TYR A 42 -10.93 -2.46 -0.58
C TYR A 42 -11.04 -1.14 0.19
N TYR A 43 -10.24 -0.13 -0.13
CA TYR A 43 -10.25 1.18 0.57
C TYR A 43 -10.06 1.05 2.08
N THR A 44 -9.23 0.11 2.51
CA THR A 44 -8.98 -0.20 3.92
C THR A 44 -7.81 0.59 4.47
N TYR A 45 -7.77 0.74 5.80
CA TYR A 45 -6.58 1.19 6.49
C TYR A 45 -5.48 0.13 6.36
N LEU A 46 -4.27 0.59 6.06
CA LEU A 46 -3.08 -0.25 6.15
C LEU A 46 -2.36 0.09 7.45
N ILE A 47 -2.13 -0.92 8.27
CA ILE A 47 -1.38 -0.81 9.52
C ILE A 47 -0.11 -1.62 9.33
N ASP A 48 1.03 -0.97 9.39
CA ASP A 48 2.34 -1.62 9.32
C ASP A 48 3.11 -1.43 10.62
N PHE A 49 3.74 -2.49 11.11
CA PHE A 49 4.55 -2.47 12.33
C PHE A 49 5.93 -3.05 12.06
N LEU A 50 6.95 -2.23 12.25
CA LEU A 50 8.34 -2.63 12.10
C LEU A 50 8.87 -3.25 13.40
N HIS A 51 8.92 -4.58 13.46
CA HIS A 51 9.36 -5.32 14.65
C HIS A 51 10.86 -5.20 14.90
N HIS A 52 11.66 -5.49 13.89
CA HIS A 52 13.11 -5.54 13.98
C HIS A 52 13.76 -5.12 12.67
N GLY A 53 15.00 -4.66 12.78
CA GLY A 53 15.86 -4.36 11.65
C GLY A 53 16.01 -2.87 11.39
N GLU A 54 16.41 -2.56 10.18
CA GLU A 54 16.65 -1.21 9.71
C GLU A 54 15.36 -0.48 9.37
N SER A 55 15.46 0.84 9.30
CA SER A 55 14.34 1.72 8.99
C SER A 55 13.82 1.52 7.58
N ARG A 56 12.59 1.96 7.35
CA ARG A 56 11.92 1.96 6.05
C ARG A 56 11.55 3.38 5.66
N LEU A 57 11.81 3.75 4.43
CA LEU A 57 11.41 5.05 3.88
C LEU A 57 10.10 4.89 3.11
N TRP A 58 9.08 5.56 3.58
CA TRP A 58 7.77 5.59 2.97
C TRP A 58 7.53 6.89 2.23
N TYR A 59 6.83 6.80 1.11
CA TYR A 59 6.23 7.93 0.41
C TYR A 59 4.73 7.70 0.32
N ILE A 60 3.95 8.73 0.69
CA ILE A 60 2.50 8.62 0.83
C ILE A 60 1.86 9.82 0.13
N ILE A 61 0.89 9.55 -0.73
CA ILE A 61 0.04 10.55 -1.35
C ILE A 61 -1.33 10.47 -0.66
N PRO A 62 -1.81 11.56 -0.03
CA PRO A 62 -3.05 11.54 0.73
C PRO A 62 -4.28 11.35 -0.18
N PRO A 63 -5.42 10.88 0.37
CA PRO A 63 -6.66 10.65 -0.39
C PRO A 63 -7.16 11.88 -1.14
N SER A 64 -6.90 13.08 -0.61
CA SER A 64 -7.30 14.34 -1.25
C SER A 64 -6.68 14.58 -2.62
N GLU A 65 -5.58 13.90 -2.93
CA GLU A 65 -4.87 14.01 -4.20
C GLU A 65 -5.21 12.84 -5.17
N MET A 66 -6.01 11.87 -4.73
CA MET A 66 -6.32 10.64 -5.47
C MET A 66 -6.78 10.92 -6.92
N THR A 67 -7.76 11.81 -7.09
CA THR A 67 -8.30 12.15 -8.42
C THR A 67 -7.24 12.72 -9.35
N LYS A 68 -6.31 13.53 -8.83
CA LYS A 68 -5.22 14.10 -9.62
C LYS A 68 -4.23 13.02 -10.04
N VAL A 69 -3.89 12.11 -9.11
CA VAL A 69 -3.03 10.95 -9.39
C VAL A 69 -3.63 10.10 -10.49
N GLU A 70 -4.90 9.71 -10.37
CA GLU A 70 -5.58 8.89 -11.37
C GLU A 70 -5.62 9.55 -12.76
N THR A 71 -5.92 10.85 -12.80
CA THR A 71 -5.94 11.60 -14.05
C THR A 71 -4.56 11.65 -14.70
N LEU A 72 -3.53 11.87 -13.89
CA LEU A 72 -2.15 11.89 -14.35
C LEU A 72 -1.72 10.52 -14.89
N LEU A 73 -2.01 9.46 -14.12
CA LEU A 73 -1.65 8.10 -14.52
C LEU A 73 -2.37 7.67 -15.80
N LYS A 74 -3.65 7.98 -15.95
CA LYS A 74 -4.39 7.71 -17.19
C LYS A 74 -3.75 8.41 -18.39
N LYS A 75 -3.35 9.67 -18.23
CA LYS A 75 -2.67 10.42 -19.30
C LYS A 75 -1.35 9.77 -19.71
N GLU A 76 -0.52 9.40 -18.72
CA GLU A 76 0.80 8.78 -18.95
C GLU A 76 0.69 7.37 -19.55
N LEU A 77 -0.31 6.58 -19.09
CA LEU A 77 -0.54 5.24 -19.62
C LEU A 77 -1.06 5.27 -21.05
N ASN A 78 -2.05 6.12 -21.36
CA ASN A 78 -2.58 6.25 -22.73
C ASN A 78 -1.48 6.68 -23.73
N THR A 79 -0.53 7.51 -23.29
CA THR A 79 0.61 7.91 -24.11
C THR A 79 1.57 6.74 -24.38
N LYS A 80 1.58 5.72 -23.52
CA LYS A 80 2.45 4.53 -23.68
C LYS A 80 1.76 3.37 -24.41
N GLU A 81 0.43 3.27 -24.36
CA GLU A 81 -0.33 2.21 -25.06
C GLU A 81 -0.28 2.36 -26.58
N GLU A 82 -0.06 3.54 -27.11
CA GLU A 82 0.23 3.72 -28.54
C GLU A 82 1.53 3.03 -28.99
N SER A 83 2.37 2.57 -28.07
CA SER A 83 3.69 2.02 -28.35
C SER A 83 3.81 0.50 -28.11
N THR A 84 2.85 -0.15 -27.47
CA THR A 84 2.96 -1.60 -27.13
C THR A 84 1.61 -2.30 -27.16
N ASN A 85 1.43 -3.16 -28.16
CA ASN A 85 0.33 -4.15 -28.26
C ASN A 85 0.56 -5.29 -27.25
N SER A 86 0.40 -5.08 -25.97
CA SER A 86 0.39 -6.19 -25.02
C SER A 86 -0.58 -5.97 -23.87
N SER A 87 -1.47 -6.95 -23.81
CA SER A 87 -2.53 -7.25 -22.85
C SER A 87 -2.21 -6.97 -21.38
N ASN A 88 -3.18 -6.29 -20.73
CA ASN A 88 -3.69 -6.44 -19.35
C ASN A 88 -2.75 -6.74 -18.17
N ASP A 89 -1.46 -6.62 -18.28
CA ASP A 89 -0.58 -6.70 -17.12
C ASP A 89 -0.55 -5.34 -16.43
N LYS A 90 -1.00 -5.31 -15.17
CA LYS A 90 -0.87 -4.16 -14.27
C LYS A 90 0.62 -3.76 -14.25
N ILE A 91 0.99 -2.79 -15.08
CA ILE A 91 2.36 -2.26 -15.09
C ILE A 91 2.63 -1.74 -13.69
N PRO A 92 3.62 -2.29 -12.96
CA PRO A 92 3.96 -1.76 -11.65
C PRO A 92 4.29 -0.28 -11.81
N LEU A 93 3.61 0.57 -11.03
CA LEU A 93 3.76 2.02 -11.11
C LEU A 93 5.13 2.42 -10.53
N LEU A 94 6.16 2.34 -11.37
CA LEU A 94 7.55 2.68 -11.05
C LEU A 94 7.83 4.17 -11.30
N PHE A 95 6.96 5.04 -10.78
CA PHE A 95 7.20 6.47 -10.86
C PHE A 95 8.06 6.94 -9.69
N SER A 96 9.05 7.78 -9.99
CA SER A 96 9.82 8.45 -8.92
C SER A 96 8.89 9.35 -8.09
N PRO A 97 9.09 9.47 -6.78
CA PRO A 97 8.39 10.47 -5.96
C PRO A 97 8.48 11.90 -6.52
N LYS A 98 9.62 12.24 -7.13
CA LYS A 98 9.83 13.52 -7.80
C LYS A 98 8.83 13.77 -8.93
N PHE A 99 8.46 12.73 -9.68
CA PHE A 99 7.46 12.84 -10.75
C PHE A 99 6.14 13.43 -10.26
N PHE A 100 5.64 13.00 -9.10
CA PHE A 100 4.41 13.52 -8.53
C PHE A 100 4.58 14.96 -8.02
N LEU A 101 5.73 15.29 -7.45
CA LEU A 101 6.03 16.65 -7.00
C LEU A 101 6.09 17.64 -8.17
N ASP A 102 6.69 17.26 -9.29
CA ASP A 102 6.78 18.07 -10.50
C ASP A 102 5.37 18.38 -11.08
N HIS A 103 4.42 17.48 -10.86
CA HIS A 103 3.01 17.65 -11.22
C HIS A 103 2.15 18.27 -10.10
N LYS A 104 2.79 18.89 -9.09
CA LYS A 104 2.12 19.58 -7.97
C LYS A 104 1.16 18.70 -7.16
N ILE A 105 1.42 17.40 -7.12
CA ILE A 105 0.74 16.46 -6.24
C ILE A 105 1.40 16.50 -4.88
N LYS A 106 0.60 16.66 -3.82
CA LYS A 106 1.11 16.65 -2.44
C LYS A 106 1.59 15.25 -2.08
N LEU A 107 2.81 15.16 -1.58
CA LEU A 107 3.46 13.93 -1.20
C LEU A 107 4.11 14.11 0.16
N GLN A 108 3.98 13.11 1.00
CA GLN A 108 4.63 13.04 2.31
C GLN A 108 5.67 11.93 2.32
N SER A 109 6.79 12.14 3.01
CA SER A 109 7.78 11.11 3.27
C SER A 109 7.91 10.86 4.77
N VAL A 110 8.00 9.59 5.15
CA VAL A 110 8.13 9.17 6.56
C VAL A 110 9.20 8.10 6.65
N ILE A 111 10.09 8.23 7.64
CA ILE A 111 11.03 7.17 8.00
C ILE A 111 10.45 6.44 9.20
N GLN A 112 10.00 5.21 8.97
CA GLN A 112 9.52 4.30 10.01
C GLN A 112 10.73 3.60 10.64
N LYS A 113 10.82 3.68 11.96
CA LYS A 113 11.87 3.04 12.75
C LYS A 113 11.35 1.79 13.44
N LYS A 114 12.28 0.96 13.89
CA LYS A 114 11.97 -0.22 14.73
C LYS A 114 11.06 0.16 15.89
N GLY A 115 9.99 -0.62 16.09
CA GLY A 115 9.00 -0.44 17.14
C GLY A 115 7.91 0.57 16.83
N GLU A 116 7.90 1.17 15.64
CA GLU A 116 6.90 2.14 15.23
C GLU A 116 5.80 1.51 14.39
N PHE A 117 4.58 1.98 14.62
CA PHE A 117 3.43 1.74 13.75
C PHE A 117 3.32 2.84 12.71
N LEU A 118 2.99 2.45 11.49
CA LEU A 118 2.57 3.35 10.45
C LEU A 118 1.11 3.03 10.08
N LEU A 119 0.26 4.05 10.10
CA LEU A 119 -1.13 3.96 9.69
C LEU A 119 -1.32 4.76 8.40
N ILE A 120 -1.75 4.08 7.34
CA ILE A 120 -2.08 4.69 6.05
C ILE A 120 -3.60 4.67 5.88
N TYR A 121 -4.16 5.84 5.57
CA TYR A 121 -5.59 6.01 5.36
C TYR A 121 -6.06 5.34 4.06
N PRO A 122 -7.33 4.90 4.00
CA PRO A 122 -7.95 4.43 2.77
C PRO A 122 -7.78 5.42 1.61
N GLN A 123 -7.70 4.92 0.39
CA GLN A 123 -7.55 5.73 -0.83
C GLN A 123 -6.24 6.54 -0.90
N SER A 124 -5.26 6.23 -0.06
CA SER A 124 -3.91 6.78 -0.16
C SER A 124 -3.07 5.91 -1.09
N TYR A 125 -2.30 6.54 -1.96
CA TYR A 125 -1.22 5.86 -2.65
C TYR A 125 0.03 5.84 -1.78
N TYR A 126 0.73 4.72 -1.77
CA TYR A 126 1.96 4.57 -1.02
C TYR A 126 2.98 3.74 -1.77
N CYS A 127 4.23 4.00 -1.49
CA CYS A 127 5.35 3.13 -1.82
C CYS A 127 6.37 3.18 -0.69
N TYR A 128 7.25 2.19 -0.63
CA TYR A 128 8.32 2.20 0.36
C TYR A 128 9.59 1.51 -0.12
N ILE A 129 10.68 1.84 0.56
CA ILE A 129 12.01 1.28 0.34
C ILE A 129 12.54 0.81 1.70
N ASP A 130 12.96 -0.45 1.77
CA ASP A 130 13.68 -0.98 2.92
C ASP A 130 15.14 -0.46 2.90
N LEU A 131 15.57 0.19 3.99
CA LEU A 131 16.92 0.75 4.09
C LEU A 131 17.96 -0.28 4.57
N GLY A 132 17.50 -1.48 4.91
CA GLY A 132 18.32 -2.60 5.32
C GLY A 132 17.47 -3.85 5.55
N VAL A 133 18.04 -4.84 6.24
CA VAL A 133 17.28 -6.05 6.60
C VAL A 133 16.25 -5.69 7.66
N SER A 134 15.00 -6.01 7.41
CA SER A 134 13.88 -5.68 8.28
C SER A 134 12.90 -6.84 8.42
N HIS A 135 12.19 -6.88 9.55
CA HIS A 135 11.09 -7.79 9.82
C HIS A 135 9.87 -6.99 10.28
N TYR A 136 8.77 -7.11 9.56
CA TYR A 136 7.57 -6.31 9.80
C TYR A 136 6.28 -7.10 9.59
N LYS A 137 5.19 -6.55 10.14
CA LYS A 137 3.84 -7.08 9.97
C LYS A 137 2.95 -6.01 9.36
N THR A 138 2.17 -6.42 8.39
CA THR A 138 1.18 -5.57 7.74
C THR A 138 -0.21 -6.16 7.93
N LEU A 139 -1.16 -5.31 8.28
CA LEU A 139 -2.56 -5.64 8.43
C LEU A 139 -3.40 -4.64 7.64
N TYR A 140 -4.36 -5.15 6.89
CA TYR A 140 -5.40 -4.34 6.23
C TYR A 140 -6.66 -4.39 7.08
N ARG A 141 -7.27 -3.24 7.37
CA ARG A 141 -8.45 -3.16 8.22
C ARG A 141 -9.47 -2.15 7.68
N HIS A 142 -10.73 -2.59 7.62
CA HIS A 142 -11.89 -1.73 7.35
C HIS A 142 -12.24 -0.84 8.53
#